data_55a09512e90bd8309f7cd65e21029067
#
_entry.id   55a09512e90bd8309f7cd65e21029067
#
_cell.length_a   1.000
_cell.length_b   1.000
_cell.length_c   1.000
_cell.angle_alpha   90.00
_cell.angle_beta   90.00
_cell.angle_gamma   90.00
#
_symmetry.space_group_name_H-M   'P 1'
#
loop_
_entity.id
_entity.type
_entity.pdbx_description
1 polymer ?
#
loop_
_entity_poly.entity_id
_entity_poly.type
_entity_poly.pdbx_seq_one_letter_code
_entity_poly.pdbx_strand_id
1 'polypeptide(L)'
;MKKIYILFAALLAALTLNAQVGFDYRNGGLGDAIKGGTLIENETNITISEVSTGKYEFKVTSGSYNETGECSFEIGGITFWYKNSNDGTTAWKTYNTYIQPNGNKRKIVIPVVGGQEVRIYVQDALPGVAVEGATVSTIDLVAWGTNKDAYTTLTAAADAEEIVIWSDDRSESYTAKKFKLGAVILSDSSTSLDQMDARKAIKIIENGQLIIIRDGIRYNALGTQL
;
A
#
# COMPACT_ATOMS: atom_id res chain seq x y z
N MET A 1 -6.09 -39.51 -14.69
CA MET A 1 -6.56 -38.78 -13.48
C MET A 1 -5.52 -37.84 -12.84
N LYS A 2 -4.28 -37.69 -13.34
CA LYS A 2 -3.26 -36.78 -12.77
C LYS A 2 -3.33 -35.31 -13.25
N LYS A 3 -4.09 -35.01 -14.30
CA LYS A 3 -4.15 -33.65 -14.89
C LYS A 3 -5.13 -32.67 -14.18
N ILE A 4 -6.07 -33.19 -13.40
CA ILE A 4 -7.09 -32.37 -12.72
C ILE A 4 -6.52 -31.68 -11.47
N TYR A 5 -5.55 -32.30 -10.81
CA TYR A 5 -4.96 -31.73 -9.57
C TYR A 5 -4.07 -30.51 -9.82
N ILE A 6 -3.43 -30.42 -10.99
CA ILE A 6 -2.56 -29.28 -11.35
C ILE A 6 -3.41 -28.04 -11.66
N LEU A 7 -4.59 -28.21 -12.26
CA LEU A 7 -5.49 -27.08 -12.54
C LEU A 7 -6.11 -26.51 -11.26
N PHE A 8 -6.42 -27.38 -10.28
CA PHE A 8 -6.94 -26.93 -8.97
C PHE A 8 -5.88 -26.22 -8.13
N ALA A 9 -4.63 -26.66 -8.15
CA ALA A 9 -3.53 -26.02 -7.45
C ALA A 9 -3.19 -24.64 -8.05
N ALA A 10 -3.23 -24.51 -9.38
CA ALA A 10 -3.03 -23.23 -10.06
C ALA A 10 -4.21 -22.24 -9.81
N LEU A 11 -5.44 -22.75 -9.71
CA LEU A 11 -6.62 -21.94 -9.41
C LEU A 11 -6.62 -21.49 -7.94
N LEU A 12 -6.18 -22.35 -6.99
CA LEU A 12 -6.02 -21.96 -5.59
C LEU A 12 -4.88 -20.94 -5.42
N ALA A 13 -3.76 -21.08 -6.12
CA ALA A 13 -2.67 -20.12 -6.10
C ALA A 13 -3.09 -18.76 -6.68
N ALA A 14 -3.97 -18.73 -7.68
CA ALA A 14 -4.51 -17.49 -8.22
C ALA A 14 -5.53 -16.79 -7.29
N LEU A 15 -6.15 -17.54 -6.36
CA LEU A 15 -7.10 -16.96 -5.38
C LEU A 15 -6.41 -16.39 -4.12
N THR A 16 -5.14 -16.66 -3.90
CA THR A 16 -4.39 -16.16 -2.73
C THR A 16 -3.57 -14.88 -3.02
N LEU A 17 -3.61 -14.35 -4.25
CA LEU A 17 -2.73 -13.26 -4.70
C LEU A 17 -3.36 -11.87 -4.69
N ASN A 18 -4.53 -11.67 -4.07
CA ASN A 18 -5.10 -10.34 -3.90
C ASN A 18 -5.32 -10.01 -2.42
N ALA A 19 -4.27 -10.07 -1.60
CA ALA A 19 -4.26 -9.21 -0.43
C ALA A 19 -4.23 -7.78 -0.97
N GLN A 20 -5.35 -7.07 -0.86
CA GLN A 20 -5.45 -5.67 -1.30
C GLN A 20 -4.39 -4.88 -0.53
N VAL A 21 -3.35 -4.42 -1.24
CA VAL A 21 -2.35 -3.52 -0.64
C VAL A 21 -3.04 -2.22 -0.29
N GLY A 22 -2.84 -1.77 0.94
CA GLY A 22 -3.41 -0.51 1.40
C GLY A 22 -4.15 -0.61 2.73
N PHE A 23 -4.48 0.55 3.28
CA PHE A 23 -5.27 0.68 4.51
C PHE A 23 -6.02 2.00 4.52
N ASP A 24 -7.09 2.11 5.34
CA ASP A 24 -7.84 3.34 5.55
C ASP A 24 -8.32 3.46 7.00
N TYR A 25 -7.69 4.37 7.74
CA TYR A 25 -8.03 4.71 9.13
C TYR A 25 -8.45 6.17 9.31
N ARG A 26 -8.75 6.89 8.25
CA ARG A 26 -9.19 8.31 8.30
C ARG A 26 -10.37 8.52 9.26
N ASN A 27 -11.22 7.52 9.43
CA ASN A 27 -12.38 7.55 10.30
C ASN A 27 -12.14 6.98 11.71
N GLY A 28 -10.91 6.60 12.03
CA GLY A 28 -10.51 6.03 13.31
C GLY A 28 -10.36 4.52 13.28
N GLY A 29 -10.12 3.93 14.45
CA GLY A 29 -9.98 2.48 14.62
C GLY A 29 -8.56 1.95 14.49
N LEU A 30 -7.57 2.76 14.13
CA LEU A 30 -6.18 2.30 14.00
C LEU A 30 -5.63 1.78 15.33
N GLY A 31 -5.88 2.51 16.44
CA GLY A 31 -5.44 2.08 17.77
C GLY A 31 -6.05 0.76 18.20
N ASP A 32 -7.35 0.56 17.96
CA ASP A 32 -8.06 -0.67 18.29
C ASP A 32 -7.57 -1.85 17.43
N ALA A 33 -7.29 -1.60 16.15
CA ALA A 33 -6.75 -2.61 15.25
C ALA A 33 -5.34 -3.07 15.67
N ILE A 34 -4.47 -2.17 16.12
CA ILE A 34 -3.15 -2.51 16.68
C ILE A 34 -3.32 -3.31 17.96
N LYS A 35 -4.22 -2.88 18.86
CA LYS A 35 -4.50 -3.59 20.12
C LYS A 35 -5.01 -5.01 19.89
N GLY A 36 -5.77 -5.22 18.82
CA GLY A 36 -6.27 -6.54 18.42
C GLY A 36 -5.19 -7.51 17.93
N GLY A 37 -3.96 -7.04 17.67
CA GLY A 37 -2.79 -7.87 17.35
C GLY A 37 -2.78 -8.49 15.95
N THR A 38 -3.69 -8.07 15.07
CA THR A 38 -3.81 -8.65 13.71
C THR A 38 -3.38 -7.68 12.60
N LEU A 39 -3.09 -6.42 12.94
CA LEU A 39 -2.82 -5.38 11.95
C LEU A 39 -1.36 -5.30 11.55
N ILE A 40 -0.46 -5.51 12.52
CA ILE A 40 0.99 -5.35 12.30
C ILE A 40 1.57 -6.68 11.86
N GLU A 41 2.26 -6.67 10.75
CA GLU A 41 2.87 -7.84 10.13
C GLU A 41 4.37 -7.60 9.89
N ASN A 42 5.13 -8.68 9.69
CA ASN A 42 6.54 -8.65 9.31
C ASN A 42 7.42 -7.73 10.17
N GLU A 43 7.22 -7.77 11.48
CA GLU A 43 7.97 -6.95 12.44
C GLU A 43 9.44 -7.36 12.48
N THR A 44 10.33 -6.39 12.28
CA THR A 44 11.77 -6.59 12.38
C THR A 44 12.37 -5.55 13.31
N ASN A 45 13.05 -5.99 14.38
CA ASN A 45 13.82 -5.14 15.28
C ASN A 45 13.01 -3.97 15.88
N ILE A 46 11.73 -4.19 16.18
CA ILE A 46 10.86 -3.15 16.71
C ILE A 46 10.05 -3.68 17.91
N THR A 47 9.79 -2.81 18.87
CA THR A 47 8.87 -3.05 19.97
C THR A 47 7.72 -2.06 19.90
N ILE A 48 6.50 -2.55 20.04
CA ILE A 48 5.28 -1.75 20.01
C ILE A 48 4.76 -1.62 21.44
N SER A 49 4.52 -0.38 21.87
CA SER A 49 4.01 -0.11 23.20
C SER A 49 2.89 0.92 23.20
N GLU A 50 1.80 0.64 23.90
CA GLU A 50 0.76 1.61 24.15
C GLU A 50 1.25 2.65 25.16
N VAL A 51 1.23 3.94 24.77
CA VAL A 51 1.65 5.07 25.64
C VAL A 51 0.47 5.83 26.24
N SER A 52 -0.69 5.73 25.60
CA SER A 52 -1.99 6.14 26.13
C SER A 52 -3.08 5.48 25.27
N THR A 53 -4.32 5.50 25.73
CA THR A 53 -5.45 4.84 25.04
C THR A 53 -5.46 5.13 23.54
N GLY A 54 -5.28 4.08 22.74
CA GLY A 54 -5.29 4.14 21.27
C GLY A 54 -4.08 4.84 20.63
N LYS A 55 -3.00 5.10 21.39
CA LYS A 55 -1.76 5.68 20.88
C LYS A 55 -0.60 4.74 21.15
N TYR A 56 0.15 4.44 20.10
CA TYR A 56 1.27 3.50 20.16
C TYR A 56 2.56 4.14 19.69
N GLU A 57 3.66 3.74 20.29
CA GLU A 57 5.03 4.03 19.84
C GLU A 57 5.71 2.75 19.38
N PHE A 58 6.34 2.86 18.22
CA PHE A 58 7.16 1.82 17.61
C PHE A 58 8.62 2.18 17.85
N LYS A 59 9.29 1.41 18.70
CA LYS A 59 10.65 1.69 19.15
C LYS A 59 11.61 0.64 18.61
N VAL A 60 12.81 1.08 18.23
CA VAL A 60 13.92 0.19 17.88
C VAL A 60 14.24 -0.72 19.06
N THR A 61 14.30 -2.03 18.83
CA THR A 61 14.57 -3.02 19.88
C THR A 61 16.06 -3.13 20.17
N SER A 62 16.41 -3.28 21.45
CA SER A 62 17.74 -3.55 21.95
C SER A 62 18.37 -4.79 21.29
N GLY A 63 19.64 -4.70 20.94
CA GLY A 63 20.36 -5.80 20.30
C GLY A 63 20.11 -5.95 18.80
N SER A 64 19.29 -5.08 18.20
CA SER A 64 19.09 -5.00 16.75
C SER A 64 20.26 -4.39 16.00
N TYR A 65 21.39 -4.26 16.64
CA TYR A 65 22.65 -3.84 16.04
C TYR A 65 23.21 -4.93 15.12
N ASN A 66 22.51 -5.20 14.02
CA ASN A 66 23.22 -5.63 12.84
C ASN A 66 23.89 -4.38 12.25
N GLU A 67 24.89 -4.52 11.43
CA GLU A 67 25.64 -3.40 10.80
C GLU A 67 24.72 -2.42 10.04
N THR A 68 23.46 -2.75 9.84
CA THR A 68 22.44 -1.98 9.13
C THR A 68 21.53 -1.17 10.05
N GLY A 69 21.32 -1.56 11.32
CA GLY A 69 20.50 -0.83 12.29
C GLY A 69 19.07 -0.56 11.81
N GLU A 70 18.52 -1.45 10.98
CA GLU A 70 17.21 -1.28 10.36
C GLU A 70 16.12 -1.90 11.21
N CYS A 71 14.98 -1.20 11.30
CA CYS A 71 13.75 -1.75 11.83
C CYS A 71 12.59 -1.47 10.88
N SER A 72 11.63 -2.38 10.84
CA SER A 72 10.46 -2.26 9.96
C SER A 72 9.26 -3.03 10.51
N PHE A 73 8.10 -2.69 9.99
CA PHE A 73 6.85 -3.44 10.16
C PHE A 73 5.94 -3.13 8.97
N GLU A 74 4.89 -3.90 8.81
CA GLU A 74 3.93 -3.73 7.73
C GLU A 74 2.52 -3.49 8.26
N ILE A 75 1.76 -2.69 7.52
CA ILE A 75 0.32 -2.50 7.66
C ILE A 75 -0.29 -2.60 6.26
N GLY A 76 -1.14 -3.61 6.05
CA GLY A 76 -1.81 -3.81 4.76
C GLY A 76 -0.82 -3.92 3.59
N GLY A 77 0.27 -4.66 3.75
CA GLY A 77 1.31 -4.85 2.74
C GLY A 77 2.18 -3.61 2.45
N ILE A 78 2.05 -2.54 3.25
CA ILE A 78 2.90 -1.35 3.14
C ILE A 78 3.94 -1.39 4.24
N THR A 79 5.23 -1.29 3.87
CA THR A 79 6.33 -1.35 4.81
C THR A 79 6.64 0.04 5.40
N PHE A 80 6.72 0.11 6.71
CA PHE A 80 7.18 1.26 7.49
C PHE A 80 8.60 0.98 7.97
N TRP A 81 9.55 1.72 7.46
CA TRP A 81 10.96 1.47 7.65
C TRP A 81 11.67 2.64 8.35
N TYR A 82 12.68 2.31 9.16
CA TYR A 82 13.56 3.26 9.81
C TYR A 82 14.96 2.67 10.00
N LYS A 83 15.98 3.49 9.76
CA LYS A 83 17.37 3.15 10.05
C LYS A 83 17.90 3.97 11.21
N ASN A 84 18.26 3.32 12.30
CA ASN A 84 18.92 3.95 13.44
C ASN A 84 19.76 2.93 14.21
N SER A 85 20.87 3.42 14.74
CA SER A 85 21.77 2.65 15.60
C SER A 85 21.42 2.74 17.09
N ASN A 86 20.47 3.60 17.50
CA ASN A 86 20.16 3.83 18.91
C ASN A 86 18.92 3.05 19.34
N ASP A 87 19.18 2.15 20.30
CA ASP A 87 18.15 1.39 20.98
C ASP A 87 17.11 2.29 21.70
N GLY A 88 15.87 1.85 21.76
CA GLY A 88 14.76 2.57 22.39
C GLY A 88 14.28 3.81 21.63
N THR A 89 14.92 4.16 20.48
CA THR A 89 14.46 5.31 19.68
C THR A 89 13.07 5.04 19.10
N THR A 90 12.15 5.98 19.33
CA THR A 90 10.84 5.93 18.68
C THR A 90 10.97 6.22 17.21
N ALA A 91 10.67 5.23 16.37
CA ALA A 91 10.70 5.35 14.90
C ALA A 91 9.40 5.94 14.37
N TRP A 92 8.26 5.40 14.81
CA TRP A 92 6.92 5.77 14.36
C TRP A 92 5.99 5.96 15.55
N LYS A 93 4.94 6.75 15.34
CA LYS A 93 3.85 6.95 16.32
C LYS A 93 2.52 6.77 15.63
N THR A 94 1.59 6.13 16.30
CA THR A 94 0.21 6.03 15.83
C THR A 94 -0.74 6.79 16.73
N TYR A 95 -1.81 7.22 16.12
CA TYR A 95 -2.99 7.81 16.73
C TYR A 95 -4.21 7.10 16.16
N ASN A 96 -5.39 7.42 16.63
CA ASN A 96 -6.58 6.70 16.19
C ASN A 96 -6.87 6.79 14.68
N THR A 97 -6.44 7.87 14.02
CA THR A 97 -6.75 8.18 12.61
C THR A 97 -5.53 8.22 11.69
N TYR A 98 -4.32 8.11 12.22
CA TYR A 98 -3.11 8.20 11.41
C TYR A 98 -1.88 7.58 12.07
N ILE A 99 -0.89 7.29 11.24
CA ILE A 99 0.49 6.99 11.62
C ILE A 99 1.42 8.11 11.14
N GLN A 100 2.42 8.45 11.94
CA GLN A 100 3.39 9.49 11.58
C GLN A 100 4.84 9.08 11.86
N PRO A 101 5.81 9.53 11.04
CA PRO A 101 7.23 9.39 11.33
C PRO A 101 7.63 10.29 12.51
N ASN A 102 8.48 9.77 13.40
CA ASN A 102 9.00 10.55 14.52
C ASN A 102 10.36 11.21 14.19
N GLY A 103 10.46 11.90 13.05
CA GLY A 103 11.66 12.61 12.59
C GLY A 103 11.98 12.32 11.11
N ASN A 104 13.26 12.54 10.73
CA ASN A 104 13.80 12.24 9.40
C ASN A 104 14.29 10.79 9.26
N LYS A 105 14.78 10.41 8.09
CA LYS A 105 15.38 9.09 7.76
C LYS A 105 14.41 7.91 7.96
N ARG A 106 13.12 8.17 7.81
CA ARG A 106 12.08 7.14 7.80
C ARG A 106 11.43 7.12 6.43
N LYS A 107 11.00 5.95 6.01
CA LYS A 107 10.29 5.81 4.73
C LYS A 107 9.11 4.86 4.85
N ILE A 108 8.13 5.06 4.01
CA ILE A 108 7.13 4.04 3.69
C ILE A 108 7.43 3.50 2.30
N VAL A 109 7.26 2.19 2.13
CA VAL A 109 7.45 1.50 0.86
C VAL A 109 6.12 0.88 0.47
N ILE A 110 5.62 1.27 -0.67
CA ILE A 110 4.30 0.87 -1.18
C ILE A 110 4.55 0.01 -2.42
N PRO A 111 4.27 -1.30 -2.38
CA PRO A 111 4.38 -2.15 -3.56
C PRO A 111 3.40 -1.69 -4.63
N VAL A 112 3.86 -1.58 -5.87
CA VAL A 112 3.07 -1.12 -7.02
C VAL A 112 3.46 -1.89 -8.27
N VAL A 113 2.67 -1.71 -9.33
CA VAL A 113 3.07 -2.03 -10.70
C VAL A 113 3.22 -0.75 -11.50
N GLY A 114 4.10 -0.75 -12.51
CA GLY A 114 4.35 0.42 -13.34
C GLY A 114 3.05 1.05 -13.88
N GLY A 115 2.93 2.36 -13.75
CA GLY A 115 1.75 3.13 -14.15
C GLY A 115 0.58 3.12 -13.14
N GLN A 116 0.66 2.34 -12.06
CA GLN A 116 -0.40 2.27 -11.05
C GLN A 116 -0.52 3.61 -10.30
N GLU A 117 -1.75 4.02 -10.04
CA GLU A 117 -2.04 5.19 -9.20
C GLU A 117 -2.19 4.79 -7.74
N VAL A 118 -1.57 5.58 -6.87
CA VAL A 118 -1.67 5.45 -5.40
C VAL A 118 -2.22 6.74 -4.83
N ARG A 119 -3.33 6.65 -4.10
CA ARG A 119 -3.93 7.78 -3.38
C ARG A 119 -3.41 7.81 -1.96
N ILE A 120 -2.78 8.92 -1.60
CA ILE A 120 -2.21 9.18 -0.28
C ILE A 120 -3.09 10.18 0.45
N TYR A 121 -3.61 9.78 1.59
CA TYR A 121 -4.46 10.61 2.44
C TYR A 121 -3.68 10.98 3.71
N VAL A 122 -3.44 12.26 3.90
CA VAL A 122 -2.75 12.78 5.09
C VAL A 122 -3.60 13.78 5.84
N GLN A 123 -3.61 13.70 7.17
CA GLN A 123 -4.27 14.70 7.99
C GLN A 123 -3.52 16.03 7.96
N ASP A 124 -2.19 15.96 7.89
CA ASP A 124 -1.28 17.09 7.90
C ASP A 124 0.06 16.67 7.28
N ALA A 125 0.74 17.58 6.61
CA ALA A 125 2.05 17.34 6.03
C ALA A 125 2.83 18.64 5.86
N LEU A 126 4.17 18.54 5.93
CA LEU A 126 5.07 19.58 5.49
C LEU A 126 5.31 19.44 3.97
N PRO A 127 5.50 20.55 3.24
CA PRO A 127 5.74 20.52 1.79
C PRO A 127 7.11 19.92 1.45
N GLY A 128 7.25 19.46 0.19
CA GLY A 128 8.52 18.99 -0.35
C GLY A 128 8.93 17.61 0.18
N VAL A 129 8.00 16.68 0.31
CA VAL A 129 8.29 15.28 0.64
C VAL A 129 9.00 14.62 -0.53
N ALA A 130 10.12 13.96 -0.28
CA ALA A 130 10.85 13.23 -1.31
C ALA A 130 10.18 11.90 -1.64
N VAL A 131 10.15 11.56 -2.93
CA VAL A 131 9.51 10.35 -3.47
C VAL A 131 10.46 9.66 -4.45
N GLU A 132 10.51 8.33 -4.40
CA GLU A 132 11.22 7.47 -5.36
C GLU A 132 10.21 6.50 -6.00
N GLY A 133 10.49 6.01 -7.20
CA GLY A 133 9.62 5.06 -7.91
C GLY A 133 8.32 5.66 -8.46
N ALA A 134 8.10 6.97 -8.33
CA ALA A 134 6.97 7.68 -8.92
C ALA A 134 7.42 8.55 -10.11
N THR A 135 6.46 9.06 -10.88
CA THR A 135 6.72 9.99 -12.00
C THR A 135 7.26 11.35 -11.54
N VAL A 136 7.24 11.62 -10.24
CA VAL A 136 7.79 12.82 -9.60
C VAL A 136 8.78 12.42 -8.51
N SER A 137 9.78 13.27 -8.24
CA SER A 137 10.80 13.03 -7.20
C SER A 137 10.50 13.75 -5.88
N THR A 138 9.61 14.73 -5.91
CA THR A 138 9.14 15.47 -4.72
C THR A 138 7.68 15.81 -4.88
N ILE A 139 6.95 15.88 -3.76
CA ILE A 139 5.52 16.19 -3.78
C ILE A 139 5.10 16.97 -2.53
N ASP A 140 4.13 17.84 -2.72
CA ASP A 140 3.39 18.47 -1.64
C ASP A 140 2.13 17.64 -1.37
N LEU A 141 2.11 16.95 -0.22
CA LEU A 141 0.95 16.15 0.16
C LEU A 141 -0.20 17.06 0.59
N VAL A 142 -1.36 16.87 -0.01
CA VAL A 142 -2.58 17.64 0.31
C VAL A 142 -3.17 17.13 1.62
N ALA A 143 -3.16 18.00 2.65
CA ALA A 143 -3.81 17.69 3.92
C ALA A 143 -5.34 17.67 3.77
N TRP A 144 -5.99 16.65 4.33
CA TRP A 144 -7.45 16.54 4.23
C TRP A 144 -8.22 17.59 5.05
N GLY A 145 -7.61 18.22 6.07
CA GLY A 145 -8.29 19.22 6.88
C GLY A 145 -9.63 18.72 7.45
N THR A 146 -10.73 19.36 7.05
CA THR A 146 -12.10 18.93 7.38
C THR A 146 -12.71 17.98 6.35
N ASN A 147 -12.16 17.97 5.13
CA ASN A 147 -12.61 17.07 4.05
C ASN A 147 -11.71 15.83 3.98
N LYS A 148 -12.11 14.76 4.65
CA LYS A 148 -11.35 13.50 4.70
C LYS A 148 -11.20 12.79 3.35
N ASP A 149 -11.86 13.25 2.31
CA ASP A 149 -11.75 12.73 0.95
C ASP A 149 -10.67 13.42 0.11
N ALA A 150 -10.04 14.48 0.65
CA ALA A 150 -8.90 15.11 0.00
C ALA A 150 -7.68 14.17 0.03
N TYR A 151 -7.02 14.01 -1.11
CA TYR A 151 -5.86 13.13 -1.29
C TYR A 151 -4.88 13.69 -2.29
N THR A 152 -3.70 13.12 -2.28
CA THR A 152 -2.67 13.31 -3.30
C THR A 152 -2.54 12.03 -4.10
N THR A 153 -2.51 12.11 -5.43
CA THR A 153 -2.23 10.98 -6.30
C THR A 153 -0.74 10.93 -6.64
N LEU A 154 -0.13 9.76 -6.46
CA LEU A 154 1.17 9.40 -7.01
C LEU A 154 0.95 8.37 -8.12
N THR A 155 1.65 8.53 -9.24
CA THR A 155 1.67 7.54 -10.33
C THR A 155 3.02 6.84 -10.32
N ALA A 156 3.02 5.53 -10.26
CA ALA A 156 4.24 4.73 -10.34
C ALA A 156 4.96 4.97 -11.69
N ALA A 157 6.28 5.06 -11.66
CA ALA A 157 7.06 5.06 -12.90
C ALA A 157 6.83 3.75 -13.68
N ALA A 158 7.06 3.76 -14.99
CA ALA A 158 6.67 2.64 -15.87
C ALA A 158 7.32 1.29 -15.51
N ASP A 159 8.50 1.33 -14.91
CA ASP A 159 9.30 0.18 -14.50
C ASP A 159 9.40 0.03 -12.96
N ALA A 160 8.62 0.81 -12.20
CA ALA A 160 8.66 0.76 -10.75
C ALA A 160 7.89 -0.45 -10.21
N GLU A 161 8.49 -1.14 -9.25
CA GLU A 161 7.86 -2.20 -8.45
C GLU A 161 7.42 -1.67 -7.08
N GLU A 162 7.90 -0.49 -6.69
CA GLU A 162 7.56 0.18 -5.44
C GLU A 162 7.56 1.71 -5.58
N ILE A 163 6.75 2.38 -4.77
CA ILE A 163 6.86 3.82 -4.49
C ILE A 163 7.38 3.98 -3.07
N VAL A 164 8.42 4.80 -2.90
CA VAL A 164 9.00 5.14 -1.60
C VAL A 164 8.67 6.58 -1.27
N ILE A 165 8.12 6.84 -0.08
CA ILE A 165 7.88 8.20 0.45
C ILE A 165 8.74 8.40 1.68
N TRP A 166 9.61 9.41 1.66
CA TRP A 166 10.54 9.70 2.73
C TRP A 166 9.96 10.72 3.74
N SER A 167 10.37 10.61 4.98
CA SER A 167 10.06 11.62 6.02
C SER A 167 11.05 12.78 6.05
N ASP A 168 11.80 12.98 4.99
CA ASP A 168 12.75 14.07 4.79
C ASP A 168 12.83 14.45 3.31
N ASP A 169 13.58 15.52 3.00
CA ASP A 169 13.76 16.02 1.64
C ASP A 169 14.94 15.40 0.90
N ARG A 170 15.58 14.40 1.48
CA ARG A 170 16.78 13.73 0.95
C ARG A 170 17.96 14.67 0.66
N SER A 171 17.92 15.90 1.21
CA SER A 171 19.08 16.81 1.17
C SER A 171 20.22 16.30 2.05
N GLU A 172 21.39 16.90 1.94
CA GLU A 172 22.54 16.56 2.80
C GLU A 172 22.23 16.70 4.30
N SER A 173 21.35 17.64 4.67
CA SER A 173 20.91 17.87 6.05
C SER A 173 19.74 16.98 6.48
N TYR A 174 19.12 16.25 5.56
CA TYR A 174 17.92 15.43 5.80
C TYR A 174 16.83 16.21 6.56
N THR A 175 16.42 17.36 6.00
CA THR A 175 15.39 18.19 6.62
C THR A 175 14.07 17.40 6.79
N ALA A 176 13.62 17.26 8.02
CA ALA A 176 12.43 16.45 8.32
C ALA A 176 11.18 17.00 7.63
N LYS A 177 10.46 16.14 6.92
CA LYS A 177 9.19 16.38 6.24
C LYS A 177 8.13 15.48 6.88
N LYS A 178 7.57 15.92 7.99
CA LYS A 178 6.58 15.13 8.74
C LYS A 178 5.25 15.12 8.00
N PHE A 179 4.60 13.95 8.01
CA PHE A 179 3.25 13.77 7.52
C PHE A 179 2.45 12.86 8.47
N LYS A 180 1.13 13.04 8.51
CA LYS A 180 0.21 12.23 9.31
C LYS A 180 -0.62 11.39 8.36
N LEU A 181 -0.15 10.17 8.08
CA LEU A 181 -0.73 9.26 7.09
C LEU A 181 -1.95 8.54 7.65
N GLY A 182 -3.12 8.76 7.06
CA GLY A 182 -4.37 8.13 7.49
C GLY A 182 -4.83 7.01 6.57
N ALA A 183 -4.51 7.09 5.27
CA ALA A 183 -4.83 6.03 4.33
C ALA A 183 -3.85 6.00 3.17
N VAL A 184 -3.68 4.80 2.62
CA VAL A 184 -3.06 4.53 1.32
C VAL A 184 -4.01 3.62 0.57
N ILE A 185 -4.46 4.03 -0.60
CA ILE A 185 -5.39 3.28 -1.44
C ILE A 185 -4.78 3.18 -2.84
N LEU A 186 -4.51 1.97 -3.27
CA LEU A 186 -4.06 1.70 -4.62
C LEU A 186 -5.27 1.61 -5.55
N SER A 187 -5.18 2.23 -6.73
CA SER A 187 -6.12 1.91 -7.80
C SER A 187 -5.94 0.45 -8.19
N ASP A 188 -7.03 -0.20 -8.55
CA ASP A 188 -6.90 -1.48 -9.20
C ASP A 188 -5.90 -1.30 -10.34
N SER A 189 -4.86 -2.14 -10.37
CA SER A 189 -3.97 -2.16 -11.51
C SER A 189 -4.82 -2.55 -12.71
N SER A 190 -5.30 -1.55 -13.45
CA SER A 190 -5.86 -1.81 -14.75
C SER A 190 -4.70 -2.35 -15.59
N THR A 191 -4.50 -3.67 -15.54
CA THR A 191 -3.76 -4.31 -16.61
C THR A 191 -4.38 -3.79 -17.89
N SER A 192 -3.59 -3.41 -18.86
CA SER A 192 -4.00 -2.83 -20.14
C SER A 192 -5.08 -3.64 -20.90
N LEU A 193 -5.51 -4.76 -20.34
CA LEU A 193 -6.69 -5.53 -20.72
C LEU A 193 -8.02 -4.86 -20.32
N ASP A 194 -8.07 -4.02 -19.27
CA ASP A 194 -9.29 -3.29 -18.88
C ASP A 194 -9.46 -1.98 -19.67
N GLN A 195 -8.41 -1.44 -20.28
CA GLN A 195 -8.52 -0.34 -21.24
C GLN A 195 -8.82 -0.81 -22.67
N MET A 196 -8.80 -2.10 -22.97
CA MET A 196 -9.48 -2.61 -24.13
C MET A 196 -10.99 -2.51 -23.84
N ASP A 197 -11.50 -1.29 -24.08
CA ASP A 197 -12.90 -0.96 -24.33
C ASP A 197 -13.84 -2.10 -23.88
N ALA A 198 -14.24 -2.07 -22.59
CA ALA A 198 -15.27 -2.97 -22.09
C ALA A 198 -16.59 -2.62 -22.79
N ARG A 199 -16.61 -2.73 -24.11
CA ARG A 199 -17.81 -2.81 -24.89
C ARG A 199 -18.54 -3.98 -24.29
N LYS A 200 -19.66 -3.72 -23.66
CA LYS A 200 -20.46 -4.65 -22.86
C LYS A 200 -20.55 -6.00 -23.55
N ALA A 201 -19.69 -6.93 -23.15
CA ALA A 201 -19.84 -8.31 -23.58
C ALA A 201 -21.13 -8.83 -22.90
N ILE A 202 -22.11 -9.16 -23.70
CA ILE A 202 -23.35 -9.77 -23.22
C ILE A 202 -23.09 -11.27 -23.10
N LYS A 203 -23.30 -11.81 -21.91
CA LYS A 203 -23.21 -13.25 -21.65
C LYS A 203 -24.63 -13.82 -21.62
N ILE A 204 -24.90 -14.80 -22.46
CA ILE A 204 -26.19 -15.51 -22.50
C ILE A 204 -25.97 -17.02 -22.43
N ILE A 205 -26.95 -17.75 -21.94
CA ILE A 205 -26.97 -19.21 -22.03
C ILE A 205 -27.97 -19.58 -23.12
N GLU A 206 -27.50 -20.22 -24.17
CA GLU A 206 -28.33 -20.70 -25.28
C GLU A 206 -28.07 -22.19 -25.49
N ASN A 207 -29.11 -22.99 -25.50
CA ASN A 207 -29.03 -24.47 -25.58
C ASN A 207 -28.05 -25.11 -24.56
N GLY A 208 -27.96 -24.51 -23.35
CA GLY A 208 -27.04 -25.01 -22.29
C GLY A 208 -25.57 -24.61 -22.48
N GLN A 209 -25.26 -23.81 -23.48
CA GLN A 209 -23.89 -23.30 -23.73
C GLN A 209 -23.77 -21.82 -23.39
N LEU A 210 -22.65 -21.43 -22.78
CA LEU A 210 -22.30 -20.02 -22.55
C LEU A 210 -21.88 -19.38 -23.87
N ILE A 211 -22.62 -18.40 -24.32
CA ILE A 211 -22.33 -17.56 -25.48
C ILE A 211 -21.94 -16.16 -24.99
N ILE A 212 -20.81 -15.66 -25.49
CA ILE A 212 -20.33 -14.31 -25.24
C ILE A 212 -20.53 -13.51 -26.53
N ILE A 213 -21.32 -12.43 -26.45
CA ILE A 213 -21.54 -11.54 -27.59
C ILE A 213 -20.72 -10.26 -27.34
N ARG A 214 -19.82 -9.97 -28.26
CA ARG A 214 -18.99 -8.77 -28.22
C ARG A 214 -19.04 -8.11 -29.61
N ASP A 215 -19.37 -6.84 -29.69
CA ASP A 215 -19.50 -6.08 -30.93
C ASP A 215 -20.44 -6.72 -31.96
N GLY A 216 -21.48 -7.41 -31.49
CA GLY A 216 -22.41 -8.16 -32.34
C GLY A 216 -21.88 -9.51 -32.81
N ILE A 217 -20.65 -9.85 -32.50
CA ILE A 217 -20.02 -11.14 -32.83
C ILE A 217 -20.20 -12.10 -31.66
N ARG A 218 -20.51 -13.35 -31.97
CA ARG A 218 -20.79 -14.42 -30.99
C ARG A 218 -19.55 -15.29 -30.82
N TYR A 219 -19.25 -15.62 -29.58
CA TYR A 219 -18.14 -16.49 -29.19
C TYR A 219 -18.62 -17.57 -28.23
N ASN A 220 -18.04 -18.76 -28.29
CA ASN A 220 -18.24 -19.78 -27.27
C ASN A 220 -17.41 -19.48 -26.00
N ALA A 221 -17.58 -20.30 -24.94
CA ALA A 221 -16.84 -20.17 -23.68
C ALA A 221 -15.30 -20.29 -23.83
N LEU A 222 -14.80 -20.82 -24.93
CA LEU A 222 -13.38 -20.97 -25.26
C LEU A 222 -12.85 -19.80 -26.09
N GLY A 223 -13.70 -18.79 -26.41
CA GLY A 223 -13.31 -17.66 -27.23
C GLY A 223 -13.33 -17.92 -28.73
N THR A 224 -13.85 -19.04 -29.20
CA THR A 224 -14.00 -19.35 -30.63
C THR A 224 -15.25 -18.64 -31.17
N GLN A 225 -15.13 -17.93 -32.27
CA GLN A 225 -16.25 -17.29 -32.96
C GLN A 225 -17.24 -18.33 -33.47
N LEU A 226 -18.53 -18.08 -33.29
CA LEU A 226 -19.65 -18.93 -33.73
C LEU A 226 -20.29 -18.41 -34.98
#